data_c0b02dd832308218b3f836980963a8eb
#
_entry.id   c0b02dd832308218b3f836980963a8eb
#
_cell.length_a   1.000
_cell.length_b   1.000
_cell.length_c   1.000
_cell.angle_alpha   90.00
_cell.angle_beta   90.00
_cell.angle_gamma   90.00
#
_symmetry.space_group_name_H-M   'P 1'
#
loop_
_entity.id
_entity.type
_entity.pdbx_description
1 polymer ?
#
loop_
_entity_poly.entity_id
_entity_poly.type
_entity_poly.pdbx_seq_one_letter_code
_entity_poly.pdbx_strand_id
1 'polypeptide(L)'
;MEFITRHLFLFFLGGIGGWIIELFFRRIVHKRWINPGFLTGPCLPLYGSGLCLLYFFSSLDYSFIPSTIGQKIFCIVIMTALVVLLEYLTGLYFLKVNHVRLWDYSDRWGNIQGIICPLFSVFWLAIAGGYYFLLHPSLVKLVQLVMNTPYLFFFEGFAS
;
A
#
# COMPACT_ATOMS: atom_id res chain seq x y z
N MET A 1 21.09 0.65 -7.35
CA MET A 1 20.30 1.81 -7.83
C MET A 1 18.90 1.40 -8.27
N GLU A 2 18.71 0.42 -9.11
CA GLU A 2 17.39 -0.06 -9.58
C GLU A 2 16.36 -0.38 -8.48
N PHE A 3 16.77 -0.99 -7.36
CA PHE A 3 15.87 -1.31 -6.26
C PHE A 3 15.23 -0.05 -5.68
N ILE A 4 16.02 0.98 -5.43
CA ILE A 4 15.54 2.25 -4.85
C ILE A 4 14.59 2.94 -5.83
N THR A 5 14.99 3.09 -7.11
CA THR A 5 14.18 3.74 -8.14
C THR A 5 12.83 3.05 -8.33
N ARG A 6 12.82 1.72 -8.35
CA ARG A 6 11.59 0.92 -8.43
C ARG A 6 10.66 1.18 -7.25
N HIS A 7 11.19 1.17 -6.03
CA HIS A 7 10.35 1.38 -4.84
C HIS A 7 9.88 2.82 -4.71
N LEU A 8 10.68 3.81 -5.12
CA LEU A 8 10.23 5.20 -5.23
C LEU A 8 9.09 5.35 -6.24
N PHE A 9 9.24 4.76 -7.43
CA PHE A 9 8.16 4.74 -8.43
C PHE A 9 6.87 4.13 -7.87
N LEU A 10 6.96 2.95 -7.25
CA LEU A 10 5.82 2.27 -6.62
C LEU A 10 5.21 3.09 -5.49
N PHE A 11 6.04 3.73 -4.68
CA PHE A 11 5.58 4.57 -3.58
C PHE A 11 4.74 5.75 -4.08
N PHE A 12 5.21 6.47 -5.08
CA PHE A 12 4.45 7.59 -5.65
C PHE A 12 3.22 7.11 -6.43
N LEU A 13 3.33 6.02 -7.17
CA LEU A 13 2.20 5.40 -7.87
C LEU A 13 1.09 5.01 -6.89
N GLY A 14 1.46 4.31 -5.82
CA GLY A 14 0.54 3.91 -4.76
C GLY A 14 -0.02 5.09 -3.97
N GLY A 15 0.83 6.06 -3.65
CA GLY A 15 0.45 7.25 -2.89
C GLY A 15 -0.54 8.14 -3.64
N ILE A 16 -0.29 8.38 -4.92
CA ILE A 16 -1.19 9.18 -5.79
C ILE A 16 -2.45 8.38 -6.13
N GLY A 17 -2.31 7.12 -6.52
CA GLY A 17 -3.44 6.24 -6.82
C GLY A 17 -4.37 6.07 -5.62
N GLY A 18 -3.81 5.84 -4.43
CA GLY A 18 -4.56 5.76 -3.18
C GLY A 18 -5.26 7.07 -2.83
N TRP A 19 -4.60 8.22 -3.05
CA TRP A 19 -5.22 9.53 -2.86
C TRP A 19 -6.44 9.72 -3.78
N ILE A 20 -6.33 9.34 -5.05
CA ILE A 20 -7.45 9.41 -6.02
C ILE A 20 -8.60 8.53 -5.55
N ILE A 21 -8.33 7.26 -5.20
CA ILE A 21 -9.35 6.31 -4.72
C ILE A 21 -10.06 6.86 -3.49
N GLU A 22 -9.31 7.33 -2.49
CA GLU A 22 -9.85 7.86 -1.25
C GLU A 22 -10.64 9.16 -1.45
N LEU A 23 -10.21 10.01 -2.39
CA LEU A 23 -10.92 11.23 -2.76
C LEU A 23 -12.32 10.91 -3.31
N PHE A 24 -12.43 9.94 -4.21
CA PHE A 24 -13.71 9.46 -4.74
C PHE A 24 -14.54 8.75 -3.67
N PHE A 25 -13.94 7.92 -2.85
CA PHE A 25 -14.63 7.28 -1.72
C PHE A 25 -15.26 8.32 -0.79
N ARG A 26 -14.51 9.32 -0.37
CA ARG A 26 -15.03 10.42 0.47
C ARG A 26 -16.12 11.23 -0.23
N ARG A 27 -15.99 11.45 -1.54
CA ARG A 27 -17.04 12.10 -2.33
C ARG A 27 -18.36 11.32 -2.30
N ILE A 28 -18.29 10.01 -2.39
CA ILE A 28 -19.48 9.14 -2.35
C ILE A 28 -20.09 9.16 -0.95
N VAL A 29 -19.28 8.97 0.09
CA VAL A 29 -19.76 8.85 1.48
C VAL A 29 -20.24 10.20 2.05
N HIS A 30 -19.44 11.25 1.88
CA HIS A 30 -19.72 12.57 2.48
C HIS A 30 -20.41 13.56 1.53
N LYS A 31 -20.61 13.18 0.25
CA LYS A 31 -21.18 14.04 -0.82
C LYS A 31 -20.44 15.35 -1.04
N ARG A 32 -19.20 15.46 -0.56
CA ARG A 32 -18.31 16.62 -0.69
C ARG A 32 -16.91 16.18 -1.12
N TRP A 33 -16.19 17.03 -1.84
CA TRP A 33 -14.77 16.84 -2.12
C TRP A 33 -13.97 17.23 -0.88
N ILE A 34 -13.34 16.25 -0.24
CA ILE A 34 -12.54 16.43 0.97
C ILE A 34 -11.17 15.82 0.68
N ASN A 35 -10.09 16.59 0.84
CA ASN A 35 -8.74 16.01 0.73
C ASN A 35 -8.59 14.89 1.77
N PRO A 36 -8.29 13.66 1.34
CA PRO A 36 -8.19 12.53 2.26
C PRO A 36 -6.90 12.54 3.08
N GLY A 37 -5.86 13.25 2.62
CA GLY A 37 -4.53 13.21 3.19
C GLY A 37 -4.31 14.21 4.31
N PHE A 38 -3.36 13.88 5.21
CA PHE A 38 -2.76 14.83 6.14
C PHE A 38 -1.87 15.84 5.39
N LEU A 39 -1.26 15.40 4.28
CA LEU A 39 -0.47 16.26 3.40
C LEU A 39 -1.37 17.12 2.51
N THR A 40 -0.89 18.31 2.17
CA THR A 40 -1.59 19.22 1.25
C THR A 40 -1.57 18.75 -0.21
N GLY A 41 -0.66 17.84 -0.56
CA GLY A 41 -0.50 17.30 -1.92
C GLY A 41 -1.31 16.02 -2.19
N PRO A 42 -1.44 15.61 -3.46
CA PRO A 42 -2.19 14.44 -3.88
C PRO A 42 -1.41 13.14 -3.65
N CYS A 43 -1.01 12.88 -2.42
CA CYS A 43 -0.26 11.68 -2.06
C CYS A 43 -0.62 11.20 -0.65
N LEU A 44 -0.91 9.91 -0.53
CA LEU A 44 -1.09 9.20 0.73
C LEU A 44 0.10 8.28 0.98
N PRO A 45 1.07 8.65 1.84
CA PRO A 45 2.25 7.82 2.11
C PRO A 45 1.91 6.40 2.59
N LEU A 46 0.82 6.23 3.33
CA LEU A 46 0.34 4.93 3.79
C LEU A 46 0.06 3.99 2.61
N TYR A 47 -0.64 4.48 1.58
CA TYR A 47 -0.95 3.70 0.37
C TYR A 47 0.30 3.43 -0.47
N GLY A 48 1.22 4.40 -0.55
CA GLY A 48 2.50 4.24 -1.22
C GLY A 48 3.36 3.16 -0.56
N SER A 49 3.49 3.22 0.76
CA SER A 49 4.21 2.20 1.56
C SER A 49 3.53 0.83 1.46
N GLY A 50 2.20 0.79 1.50
CA GLY A 50 1.42 -0.43 1.31
C GLY A 50 1.68 -1.08 -0.04
N LEU A 51 1.68 -0.31 -1.14
CA LEU A 51 1.97 -0.84 -2.47
C LEU A 51 3.40 -1.38 -2.59
N CYS A 52 4.39 -0.72 -1.99
CA CYS A 52 5.77 -1.22 -1.92
C CYS A 52 5.84 -2.56 -1.20
N LEU A 53 5.16 -2.70 -0.05
CA LEU A 53 5.11 -3.96 0.70
C LEU A 53 4.43 -5.06 -0.11
N LEU A 54 3.25 -4.79 -0.68
CA LEU A 54 2.53 -5.76 -1.50
C LEU A 54 3.38 -6.23 -2.68
N TYR A 55 4.02 -5.31 -3.40
CA TYR A 55 4.88 -5.64 -4.53
C TYR A 55 6.08 -6.49 -4.11
N PHE A 56 6.78 -6.08 -3.05
CA PHE A 56 7.97 -6.79 -2.56
C PHE A 56 7.63 -8.22 -2.16
N PHE A 57 6.61 -8.41 -1.30
CA PHE A 57 6.26 -9.74 -0.81
C PHE A 57 5.63 -10.62 -1.88
N SER A 58 4.89 -10.07 -2.85
CA SER A 58 4.40 -10.85 -3.99
C SER A 58 5.50 -11.31 -4.95
N SER A 59 6.66 -10.67 -4.91
CA SER A 59 7.81 -11.00 -5.76
C SER A 59 8.79 -11.97 -5.11
N LEU A 60 8.57 -12.38 -3.85
CA LEU A 60 9.43 -13.34 -3.16
C LEU A 60 9.15 -14.77 -3.59
N ASP A 61 10.18 -15.61 -3.48
CA ASP A 61 10.07 -17.06 -3.70
C ASP A 61 9.57 -17.76 -2.43
N TYR A 62 8.48 -18.52 -2.55
CA TYR A 62 7.86 -19.32 -1.50
C TYR A 62 7.99 -20.83 -1.78
N SER A 63 8.98 -21.26 -2.56
CA SER A 63 9.20 -22.66 -2.97
C SER A 63 9.45 -23.61 -1.79
N PHE A 64 9.78 -23.08 -0.61
CA PHE A 64 9.85 -23.87 0.64
C PHE A 64 8.50 -24.45 1.07
N ILE A 65 7.38 -23.95 0.54
CA ILE A 65 6.04 -24.51 0.74
C ILE A 65 5.74 -25.44 -0.44
N PRO A 66 5.55 -26.76 -0.23
CA PRO A 66 5.41 -27.73 -1.33
C PRO A 66 4.16 -27.48 -2.21
N SER A 67 3.09 -26.96 -1.63
CA SER A 67 1.83 -26.73 -2.33
C SER A 67 1.77 -25.36 -2.99
N THR A 68 1.56 -25.30 -4.29
CA THR A 68 1.36 -24.03 -5.03
C THR A 68 0.19 -23.20 -4.47
N ILE A 69 -0.89 -23.86 -4.04
CA ILE A 69 -2.01 -23.17 -3.39
C ILE A 69 -1.56 -22.64 -2.02
N GLY A 70 -0.80 -23.45 -1.26
CA GLY A 70 -0.23 -23.04 0.02
C GLY A 70 0.68 -21.82 -0.10
N GLN A 71 1.52 -21.75 -1.13
CA GLN A 71 2.37 -20.57 -1.42
C GLN A 71 1.54 -19.30 -1.61
N LYS A 72 0.48 -19.37 -2.42
CA LYS A 72 -0.42 -18.23 -2.67
C LYS A 72 -1.13 -17.78 -1.40
N ILE A 73 -1.70 -18.72 -0.63
CA ILE A 73 -2.38 -18.41 0.63
C ILE A 73 -1.40 -17.77 1.61
N PHE A 74 -0.23 -18.35 1.78
CA PHE A 74 0.81 -17.81 2.67
C PHE A 74 1.22 -16.39 2.27
N CYS A 75 1.47 -16.16 0.98
CA CYS A 75 1.81 -14.83 0.45
C CYS A 75 0.71 -13.80 0.78
N ILE A 76 -0.56 -14.13 0.52
CA ILE A 76 -1.69 -13.22 0.78
C ILE A 76 -1.84 -12.95 2.28
N VAL A 77 -1.71 -13.98 3.12
CA VAL A 77 -1.81 -13.83 4.59
C VAL A 77 -0.70 -12.94 5.14
N ILE A 78 0.56 -13.16 4.71
CA ILE A 78 1.68 -12.34 5.18
C ILE A 78 1.56 -10.89 4.70
N MET A 79 1.15 -10.65 3.46
CA MET A 79 0.88 -9.31 2.95
C MET A 79 -0.21 -8.61 3.76
N THR A 80 -1.30 -9.32 4.08
CA THR A 80 -2.38 -8.78 4.91
C THR A 80 -1.87 -8.39 6.29
N ALA A 81 -1.14 -9.27 6.95
CA ALA A 81 -0.58 -9.00 8.28
C ALA A 81 0.33 -7.77 8.28
N LEU A 82 1.16 -7.62 7.24
CA LEU A 82 2.08 -6.48 7.12
C LEU A 82 1.36 -5.17 6.83
N VAL A 83 0.31 -5.18 6.00
CA VAL A 83 -0.49 -3.96 5.74
C VAL A 83 -1.28 -3.56 6.98
N VAL A 84 -1.86 -4.50 7.72
CA VAL A 84 -2.54 -4.22 9.00
C VAL A 84 -1.54 -3.69 10.04
N LEU A 85 -0.33 -4.24 10.09
CA LEU A 85 0.74 -3.72 10.95
C LEU A 85 1.14 -2.28 10.54
N LEU A 86 1.28 -2.02 9.25
CA LEU A 86 1.57 -0.68 8.73
C LEU A 86 0.46 0.31 9.09
N GLU A 87 -0.80 -0.09 8.94
CA GLU A 87 -1.97 0.71 9.37
C GLU A 87 -1.89 1.02 10.87
N TYR A 88 -1.64 -0.01 11.68
CA TYR A 88 -1.51 0.16 13.15
C TYR A 88 -0.38 1.11 13.53
N LEU A 89 0.82 0.91 12.99
CA LEU A 89 1.99 1.75 13.30
C LEU A 89 1.77 3.20 12.86
N THR A 90 1.17 3.41 11.69
CA THR A 90 0.83 4.76 11.20
C THR A 90 -0.20 5.43 12.11
N GLY A 91 -1.30 4.76 12.43
CA GLY A 91 -2.33 5.29 13.32
C GLY A 91 -1.78 5.58 14.72
N LEU A 92 -0.94 4.69 15.24
CA LEU A 92 -0.30 4.86 16.56
C LEU A 92 0.67 6.06 16.57
N TYR A 93 1.48 6.22 15.52
CA TYR A 93 2.37 7.37 15.36
C TYR A 93 1.59 8.70 15.38
N PHE A 94 0.56 8.82 14.55
CA PHE A 94 -0.24 10.04 14.48
C PHE A 94 -0.99 10.30 15.80
N LEU A 95 -1.50 9.26 16.44
CA LEU A 95 -2.20 9.40 17.70
C LEU A 95 -1.26 9.85 18.83
N LYS A 96 -0.04 9.27 18.94
CA LYS A 96 0.87 9.54 20.06
C LYS A 96 1.77 10.75 19.84
N VAL A 97 2.24 10.97 18.62
CA VAL A 97 3.23 12.02 18.32
C VAL A 97 2.55 13.30 17.85
N ASN A 98 1.57 13.18 16.98
CA ASN A 98 0.89 14.34 16.40
C ASN A 98 -0.42 14.70 17.13
N HIS A 99 -0.88 13.85 18.06
CA HIS A 99 -2.16 14.00 18.78
C HIS A 99 -3.35 14.11 17.82
N VAL A 100 -3.25 13.49 16.63
CA VAL A 100 -4.28 13.48 15.60
C VAL A 100 -4.74 12.05 15.37
N ARG A 101 -6.06 11.84 15.37
CA ARG A 101 -6.67 10.58 14.99
C ARG A 101 -7.06 10.66 13.50
N LEU A 102 -6.36 9.93 12.63
CA LEU A 102 -6.61 9.94 11.18
C LEU A 102 -7.91 9.22 10.83
N TRP A 103 -8.24 8.15 11.56
CA TRP A 103 -9.48 7.38 11.50
C TRP A 103 -9.82 6.84 12.88
N ASP A 104 -11.05 6.37 13.07
CA ASP A 104 -11.52 5.87 14.37
C ASP A 104 -12.42 4.65 14.20
N TYR A 105 -11.94 3.52 14.71
CA TYR A 105 -12.67 2.25 14.75
C TYR A 105 -13.11 1.88 16.17
N SER A 106 -13.17 2.83 17.10
CA SER A 106 -13.46 2.57 18.50
C SER A 106 -14.85 1.96 18.72
N ASP A 107 -15.80 2.19 17.79
CA ASP A 107 -17.14 1.62 17.76
C ASP A 107 -17.20 0.19 17.20
N ARG A 108 -16.07 -0.34 16.69
CA ARG A 108 -16.01 -1.66 16.06
C ARG A 108 -15.58 -2.73 17.05
N TRP A 109 -16.25 -3.89 16.94
CA TRP A 109 -15.91 -5.05 17.78
C TRP A 109 -14.45 -5.48 17.56
N GLY A 110 -13.78 -5.82 18.67
CA GLY A 110 -12.40 -6.31 18.65
C GLY A 110 -11.36 -5.28 18.19
N ASN A 111 -11.70 -3.97 18.22
CA ASN A 111 -10.73 -2.95 17.86
C ASN A 111 -9.56 -2.90 18.85
N ILE A 112 -8.39 -2.52 18.36
CA ILE A 112 -7.19 -2.24 19.13
C ILE A 112 -6.94 -0.74 19.07
N GLN A 113 -7.15 -0.05 20.20
CA GLN A 113 -6.99 1.40 20.38
C GLN A 113 -7.79 2.27 19.37
N GLY A 114 -8.84 1.71 18.76
CA GLY A 114 -9.59 2.35 17.67
C GLY A 114 -8.80 2.50 16.37
N ILE A 115 -7.61 1.88 16.27
CA ILE A 115 -6.73 2.02 15.10
C ILE A 115 -6.94 0.88 14.10
N ILE A 116 -7.05 -0.36 14.56
CA ILE A 116 -7.32 -1.54 13.73
C ILE A 116 -8.49 -2.33 14.33
N CYS A 117 -9.19 -3.10 13.49
CA CYS A 117 -10.21 -4.04 13.94
C CYS A 117 -10.36 -5.22 12.97
N PRO A 118 -10.92 -6.36 13.41
CA PRO A 118 -11.07 -7.56 12.58
C PRO A 118 -11.81 -7.31 11.27
N LEU A 119 -12.85 -6.48 11.29
CA LEU A 119 -13.64 -6.16 10.10
C LEU A 119 -12.75 -5.56 8.99
N PHE A 120 -11.96 -4.54 9.30
CA PHE A 120 -11.08 -3.90 8.32
C PHE A 120 -9.87 -4.77 7.96
N SER A 121 -9.41 -5.65 8.86
CA SER A 121 -8.40 -6.67 8.52
C SER A 121 -8.91 -7.65 7.45
N VAL A 122 -10.20 -7.99 7.45
CA VAL A 122 -10.81 -8.79 6.37
C VAL A 122 -10.87 -8.01 5.05
N PHE A 123 -11.14 -6.71 5.09
CA PHE A 123 -11.05 -5.87 3.89
C PHE A 123 -9.62 -5.82 3.34
N TRP A 124 -8.61 -5.71 4.20
CA TRP A 124 -7.21 -5.78 3.80
C TRP A 124 -6.86 -7.14 3.18
N LEU A 125 -7.41 -8.24 3.71
CA LEU A 125 -7.24 -9.57 3.11
C LEU A 125 -7.81 -9.64 1.68
N ALA A 126 -9.01 -9.09 1.48
CA ALA A 126 -9.62 -9.02 0.15
C ALA A 126 -8.81 -8.14 -0.81
N ILE A 127 -8.29 -7.01 -0.34
CA ILE A 127 -7.42 -6.11 -1.11
C ILE A 127 -6.11 -6.81 -1.48
N ALA A 128 -5.46 -7.49 -0.53
CA ALA A 128 -4.22 -8.23 -0.79
C ALA A 128 -4.42 -9.36 -1.80
N GLY A 129 -5.55 -10.09 -1.70
CA GLY A 129 -5.91 -11.13 -2.67
C GLY A 129 -6.19 -10.55 -4.06
N GLY A 130 -6.99 -9.49 -4.14
CA GLY A 130 -7.26 -8.77 -5.39
C GLY A 130 -5.99 -8.21 -6.02
N TYR A 131 -5.12 -7.62 -5.22
CA TYR A 131 -3.81 -7.17 -5.67
C TYR A 131 -2.99 -8.32 -6.25
N TYR A 132 -2.86 -9.42 -5.53
CA TYR A 132 -2.04 -10.57 -5.95
C TYR A 132 -2.49 -11.15 -7.27
N PHE A 133 -3.79 -11.37 -7.46
CA PHE A 133 -4.31 -12.04 -8.64
C PHE A 133 -4.54 -11.11 -9.83
N LEU A 134 -4.92 -9.86 -9.60
CA LEU A 134 -5.37 -8.96 -10.67
C LEU A 134 -4.34 -7.88 -10.99
N LEU A 135 -3.75 -7.25 -9.97
CA LEU A 135 -2.90 -6.07 -10.16
C LEU A 135 -1.42 -6.41 -10.29
N HIS A 136 -0.92 -7.36 -9.49
CA HIS A 136 0.52 -7.66 -9.45
C HIS A 136 1.11 -8.04 -10.82
N PRO A 137 0.48 -8.90 -11.66
CA PRO A 137 1.04 -9.25 -12.96
C PRO A 137 1.16 -8.05 -13.92
N SER A 138 0.17 -7.15 -13.88
CA SER A 138 0.18 -5.92 -14.70
C SER A 138 1.19 -4.90 -14.18
N LEU A 139 1.31 -4.81 -12.84
CA LEU A 139 2.26 -3.90 -12.20
C LEU A 139 3.71 -4.32 -12.44
N VAL A 140 4.01 -5.62 -12.45
CA VAL A 140 5.34 -6.14 -12.82
C VAL A 140 5.73 -5.69 -14.23
N LYS A 141 4.81 -5.83 -15.20
CA LYS A 141 5.06 -5.38 -16.59
C LYS A 141 5.27 -3.87 -16.67
N LEU A 142 4.47 -3.09 -15.95
CA LEU A 142 4.60 -1.64 -15.90
C LEU A 142 5.95 -1.22 -15.30
N VAL A 143 6.35 -1.83 -14.20
CA VAL A 143 7.64 -1.57 -13.55
C VAL A 143 8.80 -1.91 -14.49
N GLN A 144 8.74 -3.06 -15.18
CA GLN A 144 9.75 -3.45 -16.18
C GLN A 144 9.82 -2.44 -17.33
N LEU A 145 8.67 -1.98 -17.85
CA LEU A 145 8.62 -0.97 -18.90
C LEU A 145 9.30 0.33 -18.44
N VAL A 146 8.97 0.81 -17.25
CA VAL A 146 9.54 2.05 -16.71
C VAL A 146 11.04 1.91 -16.46
N MET A 147 11.48 0.78 -15.89
CA MET A 147 12.91 0.55 -15.60
C MET A 147 13.75 0.38 -16.86
N ASN A 148 13.18 -0.16 -17.96
CA ASN A 148 13.87 -0.36 -19.22
C ASN A 148 13.81 0.87 -20.16
N THR A 149 13.12 1.94 -19.76
CA THR A 149 13.01 3.14 -20.60
C THR A 149 14.28 3.98 -20.49
N PRO A 150 14.99 4.29 -21.60
CA PRO A 150 16.30 4.95 -21.60
C PRO A 150 16.29 6.38 -21.02
N TYR A 151 15.13 6.97 -20.82
CA TYR A 151 15.01 8.32 -20.24
C TYR A 151 15.43 8.41 -18.74
N LEU A 152 15.47 7.30 -18.01
CA LEU A 152 15.99 7.27 -16.65
C LEU A 152 17.52 7.39 -16.60
N PHE A 153 18.22 7.08 -17.69
CA PHE A 153 19.69 7.23 -17.79
C PHE A 153 20.13 8.68 -18.01
N PHE A 154 19.24 9.60 -18.38
CA PHE A 154 19.57 11.02 -18.50
C PHE A 154 19.98 11.68 -17.18
N PHE A 155 19.55 11.13 -16.04
CA PHE A 155 19.92 11.66 -14.73
C PHE A 155 21.31 11.18 -14.26
N GLU A 156 21.86 10.10 -14.80
CA GLU A 156 23.20 9.65 -14.46
C GLU A 156 24.31 10.52 -15.13
N GLY A 157 24.00 11.17 -16.24
CA GLY A 157 24.93 12.04 -16.97
C GLY A 157 25.17 13.42 -16.34
N PHE A 158 24.39 13.80 -15.33
CA PHE A 158 24.57 15.08 -14.61
C PHE A 158 25.33 14.92 -13.28
N ALA A 159 25.69 13.71 -12.88
CA ALA A 159 26.38 13.43 -11.61
C ALA A 159 27.87 13.03 -11.80
N SER A 160 28.43 13.15 -13.01
CA SER A 160 29.84 12.89 -13.30
C SER A 160 30.64 14.16 -13.52
#